data_0cd3d1746aa21643f4356b97d8ecd2be
#
_entry.id   0cd3d1746aa21643f4356b97d8ecd2be
#
_cell.length_a   1.000
_cell.length_b   1.000
_cell.length_c   1.000
_cell.angle_alpha   90.00
_cell.angle_beta   90.00
_cell.angle_gamma   90.00
#
_symmetry.space_group_name_H-M   'P 1'
#
loop_
_entity.id
_entity.type
_entity.pdbx_description
1 polymer ?
#
loop_
_entity_poly.entity_id
_entity_poly.type
_entity_poly.pdbx_seq_one_letter_code
_entity_poly.pdbx_strand_id
1 'polypeptide(L)'
;MSTRRFELLVFDWDGTLVDSPQHIVDSLLAACADIGIPVPPAERARYIIGLGLKDALEYLLPDLPSSDYPRLADRYRYHFLAGDAKVVPFAGVREGIAALNASGFLLGVATGKSRRGLDRSLQDTGLATLFHVSRCADEGFPKPHPQMLQVLMEQLNVPPERTLMIGDTTHDLEMARNAGVPALAVSYGAHAAGELARLEPLGCAGSFHEVIGWLEANA
;
A
#
# COMPACT_ATOMS: atom_id res chain seq x y z
N MET A 1 -15.28 28.75 9.91
CA MET A 1 -14.79 27.37 9.91
C MET A 1 -13.86 27.25 8.73
N SER A 2 -12.57 27.00 8.92
CA SER A 2 -11.65 26.73 7.80
C SER A 2 -12.15 25.45 7.11
N THR A 3 -12.46 25.54 5.83
CA THR A 3 -12.82 24.36 5.04
C THR A 3 -11.53 23.58 4.80
N ARG A 4 -11.42 22.39 5.36
CA ARG A 4 -10.29 21.49 5.09
C ARG A 4 -10.13 21.29 3.59
N ARG A 5 -8.87 21.23 3.16
CA ARG A 5 -8.53 20.92 1.77
C ARG A 5 -8.91 19.49 1.40
N PHE A 6 -8.64 18.52 2.28
CA PHE A 6 -8.95 17.10 2.09
C PHE A 6 -9.98 16.62 3.11
N GLU A 7 -10.88 15.76 2.68
CA GLU A 7 -11.87 15.07 3.51
C GLU A 7 -11.54 13.59 3.65
N LEU A 8 -11.09 12.94 2.56
CA LEU A 8 -10.74 11.54 2.48
C LEU A 8 -9.23 11.37 2.35
N LEU A 9 -8.64 10.62 3.29
CA LEU A 9 -7.25 10.20 3.24
C LEU A 9 -7.21 8.71 2.93
N VAL A 10 -6.65 8.35 1.78
CA VAL A 10 -6.48 6.95 1.36
C VAL A 10 -5.02 6.57 1.52
N PHE A 11 -4.75 5.52 2.29
CA PHE A 11 -3.41 5.01 2.55
C PHE A 11 -3.18 3.71 1.79
N ASP A 12 -1.97 3.51 1.28
CA ASP A 12 -1.49 2.16 1.08
C ASP A 12 -1.23 1.49 2.43
N TRP A 13 -0.97 0.18 2.42
CA TRP A 13 -0.77 -0.61 3.63
C TRP A 13 0.69 -1.00 3.84
N ASP A 14 1.22 -1.86 2.95
CA ASP A 14 2.57 -2.41 3.06
C ASP A 14 3.63 -1.37 2.70
N GLY A 15 4.51 -1.01 3.62
CA GLY A 15 5.52 0.03 3.40
C GLY A 15 5.03 1.46 3.69
N THR A 16 3.72 1.65 3.88
CA THR A 16 3.13 2.95 4.23
C THR A 16 2.65 3.00 5.68
N LEU A 17 1.83 2.04 6.09
CA LEU A 17 1.33 1.94 7.48
C LEU A 17 2.03 0.84 8.27
N VAL A 18 2.47 -0.24 7.62
CA VAL A 18 3.17 -1.35 8.28
C VAL A 18 4.55 -1.58 7.67
N ASP A 19 5.52 -1.91 8.53
CA ASP A 19 6.91 -2.19 8.14
C ASP A 19 7.04 -3.64 7.64
N SER A 20 6.55 -3.87 6.44
CA SER A 20 6.51 -5.18 5.78
C SER A 20 7.41 -5.35 4.57
N PRO A 21 8.00 -4.31 3.93
CA PRO A 21 8.69 -4.48 2.65
C PRO A 21 9.80 -5.53 2.66
N GLN A 22 10.64 -5.55 3.69
CA GLN A 22 11.72 -6.54 3.78
C GLN A 22 11.17 -7.96 3.96
N HIS A 23 10.12 -8.12 4.79
CA HIS A 23 9.47 -9.42 4.99
C HIS A 23 8.81 -9.95 3.71
N ILE A 24 8.21 -9.07 2.90
CA ILE A 24 7.64 -9.43 1.58
C ILE A 24 8.75 -9.94 0.66
N VAL A 25 9.87 -9.21 0.56
CA VAL A 25 11.01 -9.58 -0.26
C VAL A 25 11.55 -10.95 0.17
N ASP A 26 11.87 -11.11 1.45
CA ASP A 26 12.46 -12.36 1.97
C ASP A 26 11.53 -13.57 1.73
N SER A 27 10.23 -13.38 1.93
CA SER A 27 9.23 -14.42 1.70
C SER A 27 9.13 -14.84 0.23
N LEU A 28 9.26 -13.87 -0.68
CA LEU A 28 9.23 -14.13 -2.11
C LEU A 28 10.49 -14.85 -2.60
N LEU A 29 11.67 -14.42 -2.15
CA LEU A 29 12.93 -15.06 -2.50
C LEU A 29 12.99 -16.50 -1.96
N ALA A 30 12.52 -16.73 -0.73
CA ALA A 30 12.41 -18.07 -0.16
C ALA A 30 11.42 -18.95 -0.96
N ALA A 31 10.30 -18.41 -1.39
CA ALA A 31 9.34 -19.13 -2.21
C ALA A 31 9.93 -19.56 -3.57
N CYS A 32 10.70 -18.71 -4.23
CA CYS A 32 11.42 -19.06 -5.46
C CYS A 32 12.42 -20.21 -5.24
N ALA A 33 13.20 -20.14 -4.17
CA ALA A 33 14.16 -21.19 -3.81
C ALA A 33 13.47 -22.54 -3.55
N ASP A 34 12.33 -22.53 -2.83
CA ASP A 34 11.57 -23.74 -2.49
C ASP A 34 11.04 -24.49 -3.71
N ILE A 35 10.67 -23.80 -4.77
CA ILE A 35 10.17 -24.44 -5.99
C ILE A 35 11.25 -24.66 -7.06
N GLY A 36 12.50 -24.29 -6.76
CA GLY A 36 13.66 -24.53 -7.61
C GLY A 36 13.73 -23.64 -8.85
N ILE A 37 13.15 -22.44 -8.81
CA ILE A 37 13.25 -21.45 -9.89
C ILE A 37 14.35 -20.42 -9.58
N PRO A 38 14.89 -19.71 -10.61
CA PRO A 38 15.85 -18.65 -10.38
C PRO A 38 15.34 -17.61 -9.39
N VAL A 39 16.13 -17.33 -8.35
CA VAL A 39 15.80 -16.31 -7.35
C VAL A 39 16.12 -14.93 -7.93
N PRO A 40 15.13 -14.04 -8.04
CA PRO A 40 15.33 -12.69 -8.58
C PRO A 40 16.17 -11.82 -7.65
N PRO A 41 16.84 -10.75 -8.16
CA PRO A 41 17.48 -9.76 -7.31
C PRO A 41 16.47 -9.12 -6.34
N ALA A 42 16.90 -8.89 -5.08
CA ALA A 42 16.03 -8.32 -4.03
C ALA A 42 15.42 -6.97 -4.42
N GLU A 43 16.16 -6.14 -5.17
CA GLU A 43 15.67 -4.84 -5.67
C GLU A 43 14.47 -5.01 -6.61
N ARG A 44 14.51 -6.01 -7.51
CA ARG A 44 13.39 -6.31 -8.40
C ARG A 44 12.18 -6.83 -7.61
N ALA A 45 12.42 -7.66 -6.59
CA ALA A 45 11.37 -8.14 -5.70
C ALA A 45 10.76 -7.01 -4.86
N ARG A 46 11.55 -6.00 -4.50
CA ARG A 46 11.08 -4.80 -3.80
C ARG A 46 10.22 -3.90 -4.69
N TYR A 47 10.57 -3.77 -5.96
CA TYR A 47 9.85 -2.93 -6.91
C TYR A 47 8.39 -3.35 -7.14
N ILE A 48 8.08 -4.64 -7.03
CA ILE A 48 6.72 -5.14 -7.24
C ILE A 48 5.80 -5.01 -6.02
N ILE A 49 6.31 -4.51 -4.89
CA ILE A 49 5.49 -4.26 -3.69
C ILE A 49 4.43 -3.21 -4.05
N GLY A 50 3.22 -3.42 -3.55
CA GLY A 50 2.06 -2.57 -3.86
C GLY A 50 1.19 -3.08 -5.01
N LEU A 51 1.72 -3.93 -5.89
CA LEU A 51 0.94 -4.63 -6.92
C LEU A 51 0.13 -5.79 -6.32
N GLY A 52 -0.93 -6.22 -7.02
CA GLY A 52 -1.59 -7.49 -6.72
C GLY A 52 -0.64 -8.67 -6.91
N LEU A 53 -0.73 -9.70 -6.04
CA LEU A 53 0.24 -10.81 -6.03
C LEU A 53 0.41 -11.48 -7.40
N LYS A 54 -0.68 -11.68 -8.15
CA LYS A 54 -0.63 -12.27 -9.48
C LYS A 54 0.20 -11.40 -10.43
N ASP A 55 -0.16 -10.12 -10.56
CA ASP A 55 0.50 -9.18 -11.47
C ASP A 55 1.96 -8.96 -11.06
N ALA A 56 2.24 -8.92 -9.75
CA ALA A 56 3.57 -8.84 -9.18
C ALA A 56 4.47 -10.02 -9.63
N LEU A 57 3.95 -11.24 -9.54
CA LEU A 57 4.69 -12.44 -9.94
C LEU A 57 4.89 -12.54 -11.45
N GLU A 58 3.87 -12.20 -12.24
CA GLU A 58 3.95 -12.15 -13.71
C GLU A 58 4.96 -11.09 -14.18
N TYR A 59 4.99 -9.92 -13.55
CA TYR A 59 5.98 -8.88 -13.85
C TYR A 59 7.41 -9.30 -13.47
N LEU A 60 7.59 -9.92 -12.31
CA LEU A 60 8.90 -10.27 -11.79
C LEU A 60 9.54 -11.45 -12.54
N LEU A 61 8.73 -12.43 -12.93
CA LEU A 61 9.14 -13.70 -13.51
C LEU A 61 8.37 -13.99 -14.82
N PRO A 62 8.49 -13.16 -15.86
CA PRO A 62 7.67 -13.27 -17.08
C PRO A 62 7.87 -14.58 -17.85
N ASP A 63 9.02 -15.23 -17.67
CA ASP A 63 9.36 -16.49 -18.34
C ASP A 63 8.91 -17.74 -17.55
N LEU A 64 8.28 -17.55 -16.37
CA LEU A 64 7.76 -18.66 -15.58
C LEU A 64 6.51 -19.24 -16.27
N PRO A 65 6.41 -20.57 -16.44
CA PRO A 65 5.19 -21.19 -16.97
C PRO A 65 3.96 -20.79 -16.14
N SER A 66 2.85 -20.48 -16.81
CA SER A 66 1.63 -20.00 -16.15
C SER A 66 1.07 -21.01 -15.11
N SER A 67 1.34 -22.30 -15.30
CA SER A 67 1.01 -23.38 -14.36
C SER A 67 1.73 -23.30 -13.01
N ASP A 68 2.87 -22.62 -12.95
CA ASP A 68 3.74 -22.58 -11.77
C ASP A 68 3.45 -21.36 -10.86
N TYR A 69 2.79 -20.31 -11.36
CA TYR A 69 2.40 -19.15 -10.54
C TYR A 69 1.55 -19.51 -9.32
N PRO A 70 0.54 -20.38 -9.41
CA PRO A 70 -0.22 -20.79 -8.22
C PRO A 70 0.66 -21.43 -7.14
N ARG A 71 1.58 -22.32 -7.55
CA ARG A 71 2.53 -22.98 -6.63
C ARG A 71 3.46 -21.96 -5.98
N LEU A 72 3.97 -21.00 -6.74
CA LEU A 72 4.81 -19.91 -6.23
C LEU A 72 4.04 -19.04 -5.25
N ALA A 73 2.82 -18.64 -5.59
CA ALA A 73 1.95 -17.85 -4.73
C ALA A 73 1.64 -18.55 -3.41
N ASP A 74 1.42 -19.86 -3.42
CA ASP A 74 1.17 -20.64 -2.20
C ASP A 74 2.42 -20.73 -1.33
N ARG A 75 3.62 -20.89 -1.93
CA ARG A 75 4.89 -20.88 -1.18
C ARG A 75 5.19 -19.50 -0.61
N TYR A 76 4.94 -18.43 -1.37
CA TYR A 76 5.03 -17.06 -0.86
C TYR A 76 4.12 -16.84 0.37
N ARG A 77 2.84 -17.23 0.27
CA ARG A 77 1.91 -17.12 1.40
C ARG A 77 2.37 -17.92 2.62
N TYR A 78 2.92 -19.11 2.41
CA TYR A 78 3.49 -19.93 3.49
C TYR A 78 4.59 -19.19 4.24
N HIS A 79 5.60 -18.66 3.52
CA HIS A 79 6.71 -17.92 4.14
C HIS A 79 6.25 -16.61 4.77
N PHE A 80 5.37 -15.87 4.09
CA PHE A 80 4.83 -14.63 4.61
C PHE A 80 4.08 -14.85 5.94
N LEU A 81 3.20 -15.84 6.01
CA LEU A 81 2.45 -16.14 7.22
C LEU A 81 3.31 -16.70 8.36
N ALA A 82 4.38 -17.43 8.06
CA ALA A 82 5.30 -17.95 9.06
C ALA A 82 6.07 -16.84 9.81
N GLY A 83 6.26 -15.69 9.19
CA GLY A 83 6.96 -14.53 9.76
C GLY A 83 6.05 -13.32 10.07
N ASP A 84 4.76 -13.42 9.87
CA ASP A 84 3.79 -12.32 9.93
C ASP A 84 3.74 -11.60 11.31
N ALA A 85 4.02 -12.33 12.40
CA ALA A 85 4.13 -11.74 13.74
C ALA A 85 5.24 -10.68 13.89
N LYS A 86 6.13 -10.56 12.91
CA LYS A 86 7.19 -9.54 12.86
C LYS A 86 6.75 -8.25 12.15
N VAL A 87 5.63 -8.29 11.43
CA VAL A 87 5.10 -7.14 10.69
C VAL A 87 4.32 -6.26 11.65
N VAL A 88 4.86 -5.10 11.96
CA VAL A 88 4.27 -4.14 12.90
C VAL A 88 4.00 -2.80 12.21
N PRO A 89 3.05 -2.00 12.70
CA PRO A 89 2.89 -0.63 12.22
C PRO A 89 4.16 0.20 12.44
N PHE A 90 4.46 1.09 11.50
CA PHE A 90 5.52 2.09 11.70
C PHE A 90 5.26 2.93 12.96
N ALA A 91 6.34 3.50 13.52
CA ALA A 91 6.25 4.37 14.70
C ALA A 91 5.27 5.53 14.46
N GLY A 92 4.35 5.74 15.39
CA GLY A 92 3.34 6.81 15.36
C GLY A 92 2.09 6.50 14.51
N VAL A 93 2.02 5.38 13.79
CA VAL A 93 0.86 5.05 12.94
C VAL A 93 -0.40 4.86 13.76
N ARG A 94 -0.36 4.10 14.85
CA ARG A 94 -1.57 3.82 15.67
C ARG A 94 -2.18 5.11 16.22
N GLU A 95 -1.34 5.92 16.81
CA GLU A 95 -1.72 7.20 17.43
C GLU A 95 -2.18 8.21 16.38
N GLY A 96 -1.44 8.33 15.27
CA GLY A 96 -1.75 9.28 14.21
C GLY A 96 -3.02 8.92 13.44
N ILE A 97 -3.24 7.65 13.08
CA ILE A 97 -4.49 7.20 12.44
C ILE A 97 -5.68 7.43 13.39
N ALA A 98 -5.54 7.14 14.69
CA ALA A 98 -6.59 7.42 15.67
C ALA A 98 -6.88 8.93 15.79
N ALA A 99 -5.85 9.78 15.80
CA ALA A 99 -6.00 11.24 15.84
C ALA A 99 -6.68 11.80 14.58
N LEU A 100 -6.31 11.30 13.38
CA LEU A 100 -6.95 11.69 12.13
C LEU A 100 -8.44 11.31 12.12
N ASN A 101 -8.76 10.09 12.55
CA ASN A 101 -10.15 9.64 12.68
C ASN A 101 -10.93 10.54 13.67
N ALA A 102 -10.40 10.76 14.87
CA ALA A 102 -11.01 11.63 15.88
C ALA A 102 -11.17 13.09 15.42
N SER A 103 -10.28 13.55 14.53
CA SER A 103 -10.38 14.86 13.90
C SER A 103 -11.42 14.92 12.80
N GLY A 104 -12.09 13.81 12.46
CA GLY A 104 -13.18 13.75 11.49
C GLY A 104 -12.73 13.62 10.03
N PHE A 105 -11.51 13.14 9.76
CA PHE A 105 -11.14 12.68 8.43
C PHE A 105 -11.83 11.34 8.13
N LEU A 106 -12.26 11.17 6.89
CA LEU A 106 -12.62 9.88 6.35
C LEU A 106 -11.33 9.14 5.99
N LEU A 107 -11.18 7.90 6.45
CA LEU A 107 -9.97 7.11 6.25
C LEU A 107 -10.26 5.89 5.39
N GLY A 108 -9.46 5.69 4.35
CA GLY A 108 -9.54 4.57 3.44
C GLY A 108 -8.21 3.82 3.30
N VAL A 109 -8.28 2.57 2.85
CA VAL A 109 -7.11 1.75 2.47
C VAL A 109 -7.26 1.32 1.01
N ALA A 110 -6.21 1.51 0.19
CA ALA A 110 -6.07 0.94 -1.14
C ALA A 110 -4.77 0.13 -1.19
N THR A 111 -4.85 -1.20 -1.33
CA THR A 111 -3.69 -2.08 -1.13
C THR A 111 -3.57 -3.19 -2.17
N GLY A 112 -2.33 -3.61 -2.45
CA GLY A 112 -2.00 -4.82 -3.23
C GLY A 112 -2.33 -6.15 -2.52
N LYS A 113 -2.66 -6.11 -1.21
CA LYS A 113 -3.09 -7.30 -0.48
C LYS A 113 -4.41 -7.87 -1.01
N SER A 114 -4.63 -9.16 -0.78
CA SER A 114 -5.97 -9.73 -0.88
C SER A 114 -6.86 -9.28 0.28
N ARG A 115 -8.17 -9.33 0.11
CA ARG A 115 -9.15 -9.02 1.16
C ARG A 115 -8.84 -9.79 2.46
N ARG A 116 -8.65 -11.11 2.37
CA ARG A 116 -8.28 -11.93 3.51
C ARG A 116 -6.99 -11.49 4.19
N GLY A 117 -5.99 -11.05 3.40
CA GLY A 117 -4.71 -10.58 3.92
C GLY A 117 -4.84 -9.24 4.66
N LEU A 118 -5.62 -8.31 4.10
CA LEU A 118 -5.87 -7.03 4.75
C LEU A 118 -6.69 -7.18 6.02
N ASP A 119 -7.79 -7.96 6.00
CA ASP A 119 -8.66 -8.15 7.17
C ASP A 119 -7.88 -8.71 8.36
N ARG A 120 -7.02 -9.70 8.11
CA ARG A 120 -6.12 -10.23 9.13
C ARG A 120 -5.18 -9.15 9.65
N SER A 121 -4.50 -8.43 8.78
CA SER A 121 -3.53 -7.41 9.17
C SER A 121 -4.17 -6.25 9.93
N LEU A 122 -5.39 -5.84 9.55
CA LEU A 122 -6.20 -4.86 10.29
C LEU A 122 -6.50 -5.32 11.73
N GLN A 123 -6.82 -6.60 11.91
CA GLN A 123 -7.08 -7.19 13.23
C GLN A 123 -5.79 -7.25 14.06
N ASP A 124 -4.71 -7.77 13.49
CA ASP A 124 -3.41 -7.94 14.17
C ASP A 124 -2.80 -6.60 14.58
N THR A 125 -3.00 -5.56 13.78
CA THR A 125 -2.57 -4.19 14.09
C THR A 125 -3.51 -3.43 15.02
N GLY A 126 -4.76 -3.88 15.21
CA GLY A 126 -5.77 -3.17 16.00
C GLY A 126 -6.33 -1.91 15.31
N LEU A 127 -6.13 -1.78 13.99
CA LEU A 127 -6.56 -0.59 13.21
C LEU A 127 -7.93 -0.77 12.54
N ALA A 128 -8.56 -1.95 12.64
CA ALA A 128 -9.75 -2.33 11.89
C ALA A 128 -10.93 -1.33 12.04
N THR A 129 -11.12 -0.76 13.23
CA THR A 129 -12.25 0.14 13.52
C THR A 129 -12.00 1.60 13.14
N LEU A 130 -10.79 1.93 12.69
CA LEU A 130 -10.41 3.30 12.36
C LEU A 130 -10.61 3.64 10.88
N PHE A 131 -10.65 2.64 10.01
CA PHE A 131 -10.87 2.84 8.58
C PHE A 131 -12.35 2.69 8.21
N HIS A 132 -12.85 3.60 7.38
CA HIS A 132 -14.26 3.64 6.93
C HIS A 132 -14.48 2.72 5.73
N VAL A 133 -13.49 2.67 4.84
CA VAL A 133 -13.56 1.92 3.57
C VAL A 133 -12.20 1.31 3.23
N SER A 134 -12.20 0.25 2.43
CA SER A 134 -10.96 -0.32 1.90
C SER A 134 -11.20 -1.04 0.57
N ARG A 135 -10.15 -1.08 -0.29
CA ARG A 135 -10.12 -1.87 -1.53
C ARG A 135 -8.82 -2.66 -1.63
N CYS A 136 -8.96 -3.89 -2.05
CA CYS A 136 -7.89 -4.86 -2.18
C CYS A 136 -7.69 -5.27 -3.64
N ALA A 137 -6.51 -5.79 -3.97
CA ALA A 137 -6.15 -6.17 -5.34
C ALA A 137 -7.04 -7.27 -5.94
N ASP A 138 -7.64 -8.13 -5.13
CA ASP A 138 -8.54 -9.19 -5.56
C ASP A 138 -10.00 -8.76 -5.70
N GLU A 139 -10.31 -7.48 -5.55
CA GLU A 139 -11.67 -6.93 -5.63
C GLU A 139 -11.93 -6.11 -6.92
N GLY A 140 -11.00 -6.11 -7.85
CA GLY A 140 -11.11 -5.37 -9.11
C GLY A 140 -9.78 -5.22 -9.82
N PHE A 141 -9.56 -4.09 -10.47
CA PHE A 141 -8.29 -3.81 -11.12
C PHE A 141 -7.25 -3.35 -10.09
N PRO A 142 -6.04 -3.95 -10.09
CA PRO A 142 -4.97 -3.58 -9.17
C PRO A 142 -4.32 -2.24 -9.55
N LYS A 143 -3.50 -1.69 -8.65
CA LYS A 143 -2.61 -0.56 -8.95
C LYS A 143 -1.74 -0.87 -10.17
N PRO A 144 -1.48 0.09 -11.05
CA PRO A 144 -1.80 1.52 -10.98
C PRO A 144 -3.16 1.92 -11.60
N HIS A 145 -4.10 0.96 -11.78
CA HIS A 145 -5.43 1.28 -12.31
C HIS A 145 -6.21 2.13 -11.29
N PRO A 146 -6.94 3.19 -11.71
CA PRO A 146 -7.58 4.15 -10.80
C PRO A 146 -8.79 3.61 -10.02
N GLN A 147 -9.30 2.44 -10.38
CA GLN A 147 -10.58 1.91 -9.88
C GLN A 147 -10.65 1.82 -8.35
N MET A 148 -9.57 1.45 -7.67
CA MET A 148 -9.60 1.38 -6.19
C MET A 148 -9.98 2.73 -5.60
N LEU A 149 -9.33 3.82 -6.01
CA LEU A 149 -9.64 5.17 -5.55
C LEU A 149 -11.03 5.62 -5.96
N GLN A 150 -11.42 5.36 -7.21
CA GLN A 150 -12.75 5.72 -7.71
C GLN A 150 -13.87 5.10 -6.87
N VAL A 151 -13.76 3.81 -6.53
CA VAL A 151 -14.75 3.12 -5.70
C VAL A 151 -14.76 3.66 -4.28
N LEU A 152 -13.61 3.94 -3.67
CA LEU A 152 -13.54 4.50 -2.33
C LEU A 152 -14.18 5.90 -2.25
N MET A 153 -13.89 6.74 -3.25
CA MET A 153 -14.48 8.08 -3.38
C MET A 153 -16.00 8.01 -3.58
N GLU A 154 -16.47 7.10 -4.44
CA GLU A 154 -17.90 6.91 -4.68
C GLU A 154 -18.63 6.44 -3.42
N GLN A 155 -18.09 5.46 -2.69
CA GLN A 155 -18.69 4.94 -1.44
C GLN A 155 -18.85 6.00 -0.36
N LEU A 156 -17.94 6.98 -0.30
CA LEU A 156 -17.96 8.04 0.71
C LEU A 156 -18.49 9.38 0.16
N ASN A 157 -18.83 9.43 -1.13
CA ASN A 157 -19.28 10.63 -1.82
C ASN A 157 -18.31 11.81 -1.67
N VAL A 158 -17.00 11.53 -1.81
CA VAL A 158 -15.92 12.53 -1.75
C VAL A 158 -15.28 12.67 -3.14
N PRO A 159 -15.18 13.89 -3.69
CA PRO A 159 -14.60 14.09 -5.01
C PRO A 159 -13.07 13.99 -5.00
N PRO A 160 -12.41 13.78 -6.18
CA PRO A 160 -10.97 13.59 -6.28
C PRO A 160 -10.13 14.72 -5.66
N GLU A 161 -10.52 15.97 -5.86
CA GLU A 161 -9.81 17.15 -5.35
C GLU A 161 -9.86 17.29 -3.82
N ARG A 162 -10.76 16.58 -3.14
CA ARG A 162 -10.87 16.50 -1.70
C ARG A 162 -10.39 15.17 -1.12
N THR A 163 -9.80 14.34 -1.97
CA THR A 163 -9.15 13.07 -1.61
C THR A 163 -7.64 13.21 -1.70
N LEU A 164 -6.90 12.57 -0.80
CA LEU A 164 -5.44 12.48 -0.85
C LEU A 164 -5.03 11.01 -0.79
N MET A 165 -4.22 10.57 -1.75
CA MET A 165 -3.54 9.26 -1.69
C MET A 165 -2.20 9.39 -0.99
N ILE A 166 -1.90 8.49 -0.06
CA ILE A 166 -0.63 8.43 0.68
C ILE A 166 -0.03 7.05 0.47
N GLY A 167 1.15 6.98 -0.15
CA GLY A 167 1.78 5.71 -0.50
C GLY A 167 3.29 5.80 -0.70
N ASP A 168 3.96 4.65 -0.66
CA ASP A 168 5.41 4.51 -0.72
C ASP A 168 5.93 3.97 -2.06
N THR A 169 5.02 3.70 -3.01
CA THR A 169 5.40 3.17 -4.32
C THR A 169 5.00 4.08 -5.48
N THR A 170 5.69 3.94 -6.62
CA THR A 170 5.28 4.61 -7.86
C THR A 170 3.89 4.14 -8.31
N HIS A 171 3.50 2.91 -7.97
CA HIS A 171 2.18 2.34 -8.29
C HIS A 171 1.04 3.11 -7.60
N ASP A 172 1.26 3.60 -6.36
CA ASP A 172 0.32 4.44 -5.61
C ASP A 172 0.14 5.81 -6.28
N LEU A 173 1.27 6.43 -6.61
CA LEU A 173 1.28 7.77 -7.19
C LEU A 173 0.71 7.76 -8.62
N GLU A 174 0.99 6.72 -9.39
CA GLU A 174 0.39 6.52 -10.71
C GLU A 174 -1.11 6.26 -10.62
N MET A 175 -1.56 5.43 -9.67
CA MET A 175 -2.99 5.22 -9.41
C MET A 175 -3.69 6.53 -9.05
N ALA A 176 -3.08 7.33 -8.18
CA ALA A 176 -3.61 8.64 -7.79
C ALA A 176 -3.71 9.57 -9.00
N ARG A 177 -2.63 9.70 -9.79
CA ARG A 177 -2.62 10.49 -11.03
C ARG A 177 -3.71 10.03 -12.02
N ASN A 178 -3.86 8.73 -12.22
CA ASN A 178 -4.86 8.16 -13.12
C ASN A 178 -6.30 8.38 -12.63
N ALA A 179 -6.49 8.55 -11.32
CA ALA A 179 -7.77 8.88 -10.70
C ALA A 179 -8.03 10.40 -10.59
N GLY A 180 -7.08 11.26 -10.96
CA GLY A 180 -7.17 12.71 -10.75
C GLY A 180 -7.06 13.12 -9.26
N VAL A 181 -6.47 12.28 -8.42
CA VAL A 181 -6.33 12.46 -6.97
C VAL A 181 -4.93 12.98 -6.65
N PRO A 182 -4.77 14.04 -5.84
CA PRO A 182 -3.49 14.44 -5.29
C PRO A 182 -2.82 13.32 -4.49
N ALA A 183 -1.47 13.28 -4.50
CA ALA A 183 -0.72 12.28 -3.76
C ALA A 183 0.35 12.89 -2.85
N LEU A 184 0.55 12.30 -1.68
CA LEU A 184 1.68 12.49 -0.79
C LEU A 184 2.52 11.20 -0.79
N ALA A 185 3.79 11.31 -1.15
CA ALA A 185 4.71 10.19 -1.11
C ALA A 185 5.26 9.96 0.30
N VAL A 186 5.61 8.71 0.63
CA VAL A 186 6.43 8.39 1.80
C VAL A 186 7.67 7.63 1.35
N SER A 187 8.86 7.99 1.86
CA SER A 187 10.15 7.46 1.41
C SER A 187 10.78 6.42 2.35
N TYR A 188 10.06 6.03 3.38
CA TYR A 188 10.50 5.01 4.35
C TYR A 188 10.04 3.57 4.00
N GLY A 189 9.32 3.40 2.88
CA GLY A 189 8.78 2.13 2.42
C GLY A 189 9.62 1.42 1.35
N ALA A 190 8.96 0.95 0.28
CA ALA A 190 9.55 0.08 -0.73
C ALA A 190 10.37 0.83 -1.79
N HIS A 191 9.86 1.96 -2.34
CA HIS A 191 10.51 2.65 -3.45
C HIS A 191 11.38 3.81 -2.99
N ALA A 192 12.46 4.07 -3.74
CA ALA A 192 13.38 5.16 -3.42
C ALA A 192 12.77 6.54 -3.64
N ALA A 193 13.09 7.51 -2.77
CA ALA A 193 12.58 8.88 -2.86
C ALA A 193 12.77 9.54 -4.23
N GLY A 194 13.89 9.24 -4.92
CA GLY A 194 14.17 9.77 -6.26
C GLY A 194 13.23 9.22 -7.35
N GLU A 195 12.70 8.01 -7.20
CA GLU A 195 11.70 7.42 -8.10
C GLU A 195 10.33 8.06 -7.86
N LEU A 196 9.95 8.21 -6.60
CA LEU A 196 8.70 8.85 -6.19
C LEU A 196 8.63 10.31 -6.65
N ALA A 197 9.74 11.06 -6.52
CA ALA A 197 9.81 12.47 -6.90
C ALA A 197 9.55 12.71 -8.40
N ARG A 198 9.82 11.73 -9.28
CA ARG A 198 9.54 11.83 -10.72
C ARG A 198 8.05 11.90 -11.06
N LEU A 199 7.19 11.49 -10.12
CA LEU A 199 5.73 11.54 -10.28
C LEU A 199 5.12 12.80 -9.68
N GLU A 200 5.96 13.75 -9.23
CA GLU A 200 5.58 15.08 -8.75
C GLU A 200 4.47 15.06 -7.67
N PRO A 201 4.65 14.27 -6.58
CA PRO A 201 3.70 14.30 -5.47
C PRO A 201 3.68 15.69 -4.81
N LEU A 202 2.63 15.99 -4.04
CA LEU A 202 2.53 17.26 -3.28
C LEU A 202 3.63 17.42 -2.22
N GLY A 203 4.27 16.34 -1.82
CA GLY A 203 5.38 16.28 -0.87
C GLY A 203 5.89 14.84 -0.73
N CYS A 204 6.98 14.69 0.03
CA CYS A 204 7.55 13.38 0.35
C CYS A 204 7.96 13.37 1.81
N ALA A 205 7.33 12.53 2.62
CA ALA A 205 7.59 12.40 4.06
C ALA A 205 8.58 11.26 4.33
N GLY A 206 9.57 11.50 5.19
CA GLY A 206 10.58 10.51 5.59
C GLY A 206 10.16 9.67 6.80
N SER A 207 9.01 9.94 7.41
CA SER A 207 8.44 9.20 8.53
C SER A 207 6.92 9.41 8.61
N PHE A 208 6.22 8.55 9.34
CA PHE A 208 4.78 8.76 9.55
C PHE A 208 4.48 10.02 10.39
N HIS A 209 5.38 10.41 11.29
CA HIS A 209 5.26 11.69 12.02
C HIS A 209 5.32 12.89 11.06
N GLU A 210 6.15 12.83 10.03
CA GLU A 210 6.19 13.87 9.00
C GLU A 210 4.91 13.88 8.14
N VAL A 211 4.27 12.71 7.90
CA VAL A 211 2.94 12.66 7.25
C VAL A 211 1.93 13.45 8.08
N ILE A 212 1.88 13.24 9.40
CA ILE A 212 0.97 13.97 10.29
C ILE A 212 1.26 15.47 10.25
N GLY A 213 2.55 15.87 10.40
CA GLY A 213 2.92 17.29 10.34
C GLY A 213 2.59 17.94 8.99
N TRP A 214 2.75 17.20 7.88
CA TRP A 214 2.36 17.69 6.57
C TRP A 214 0.84 17.88 6.45
N LEU A 215 0.04 16.94 6.96
CA LEU A 215 -1.42 17.04 6.97
C LEU A 215 -1.90 18.22 7.82
N GLU A 216 -1.32 18.44 9.00
CA GLU A 216 -1.65 19.61 9.85
C GLU A 216 -1.40 20.96 9.16
N ALA A 217 -0.40 21.01 8.29
CA ALA A 217 -0.04 22.22 7.57
C ALA A 217 -0.79 22.43 6.25
N ASN A 218 -1.35 21.38 5.63
CA ASN A 218 -1.83 21.42 4.24
C ASN A 218 -3.27 20.87 4.03
N ALA A 219 -3.88 20.22 5.02
CA ALA A 219 -5.18 19.57 4.88
C ALA A 219 -6.37 20.42 5.36
#